data_63f404f17327fbb0e8572219f44113e2
#
_entry.id   63f404f17327fbb0e8572219f44113e2
#
_cell.length_a   1.000
_cell.length_b   1.000
_cell.length_c   1.000
_cell.angle_alpha   90.00
_cell.angle_beta   90.00
_cell.angle_gamma   90.00
#
_symmetry.space_group_name_H-M   'P 1'
#
loop_
_entity.id
_entity.type
_entity.pdbx_description
1 polymer ?
#
loop_
_entity_poly.entity_id
_entity_poly.type
_entity_poly.pdbx_seq_one_letter_code
_entity_poly.pdbx_strand_id
1 'polypeptide(L)'
;MFRLWGRIYQLAPVFAIYVMLPSSIDATEIPKNKEINFNKPDKIHLKIADRQANLVDNFSLKSNQLELLITQVNNIEQLKDIKPTDWSYKALKSLIERYGCIEGFPKQITQVGEESLPDVSSQTYRGQQSVTRAEFVAGLNACLNKIENTIALSEDIAQTDVETVLRLMQEFQTELAILQGRTDGSRARLDDLSVTQFSTTTKLRGEAIVGSGSILSRNRDNNTILGSRLRLELATSFQGNDLLFTRLSRNGFPGFESALGTWQGNLAFAEPDDDDLELDALHYSFSVGDRFDFIIGAAGIDADDIAPTINVLDGDGGSGAISDFGTRNPLYYPPGDAGLGITHRPVKRIEISAGYLASPANESSSGSGLFDGPYSALGQITVTPFPSLNLSATYVHSYNQNDTETGTNRANLRSLTAELFGQEVPTISNSYGLELSWAISDRLVIGGWGGLSKVSNLSTLNQQIDSGTQNIWNWAATLAIPDLGKEGSLAGIVVGSEPKVTNSTIDNLEEDSEQSLHLEAFYQYQVNDNIAITPGVVWITKPDINTPDLDDLVIGTIRTTLSF
;
A
#
# COMPACT_ATOMS: atom_id res chain seq x y z
N MET A 1 35.26 -49.62 -2.97
CA MET A 1 35.36 -48.29 -3.53
C MET A 1 34.53 -47.35 -2.68
N PHE A 2 34.97 -47.18 -1.45
CA PHE A 2 34.43 -46.26 -0.46
C PHE A 2 35.48 -45.20 -0.23
N ARG A 3 35.14 -43.95 -0.34
CA ARG A 3 35.81 -42.70 0.08
C ARG A 3 35.79 -41.68 -1.06
N LEU A 4 34.70 -40.87 -1.08
CA LEU A 4 34.70 -39.49 -1.64
C LEU A 4 33.34 -38.81 -1.43
N TRP A 5 32.78 -38.92 -0.19
CA TRP A 5 31.64 -38.12 0.21
C TRP A 5 31.87 -37.63 1.65
N GLY A 6 32.70 -36.65 1.78
CA GLY A 6 33.04 -36.06 3.06
C GLY A 6 33.92 -34.82 2.86
N ARG A 7 33.37 -33.73 2.37
CA ARG A 7 33.89 -32.36 2.48
C ARG A 7 33.21 -31.39 1.48
N ILE A 8 31.91 -31.11 1.66
CA ILE A 8 31.24 -29.94 1.15
C ILE A 8 30.30 -29.41 2.25
N TYR A 9 30.87 -29.19 3.42
CA TYR A 9 30.26 -28.37 4.47
C TYR A 9 31.36 -27.47 5.00
N GLN A 10 31.66 -26.39 4.30
CA GLN A 10 32.40 -25.22 4.78
C GLN A 10 32.68 -24.31 3.58
N LEU A 11 31.72 -23.46 3.26
CA LEU A 11 31.91 -22.18 2.56
C LEU A 11 30.54 -21.47 2.47
N ALA A 12 30.03 -21.07 3.64
CA ALA A 12 29.12 -19.93 3.68
C ALA A 12 29.99 -18.68 3.75
N PRO A 13 29.94 -17.75 2.80
CA PRO A 13 30.58 -16.46 2.99
C PRO A 13 29.76 -15.66 4.03
N VAL A 14 30.35 -15.52 5.21
CA VAL A 14 29.94 -14.52 6.19
C VAL A 14 30.20 -13.16 5.55
N PHE A 15 29.18 -12.52 5.02
CA PHE A 15 29.22 -11.09 4.73
C PHE A 15 29.17 -10.34 6.07
N ALA A 16 30.34 -10.12 6.65
CA ALA A 16 30.52 -9.16 7.72
C ALA A 16 30.33 -7.75 7.11
N ILE A 17 29.14 -7.19 7.24
CA ILE A 17 28.91 -5.77 7.01
C ILE A 17 29.57 -5.04 8.18
N TYR A 18 30.77 -4.52 7.94
CA TYR A 18 31.44 -3.57 8.82
C TYR A 18 30.67 -2.24 8.74
N VAL A 19 29.75 -2.02 9.64
CA VAL A 19 29.18 -0.69 9.89
C VAL A 19 30.28 0.09 10.61
N MET A 20 30.98 0.94 9.87
CA MET A 20 31.81 1.97 10.47
C MET A 20 30.91 3.00 11.14
N LEU A 21 30.71 2.84 12.44
CA LEU A 21 30.24 3.91 13.30
C LEU A 21 31.44 4.88 13.51
N PRO A 22 31.27 6.19 13.26
CA PRO A 22 32.28 7.14 13.67
C PRO A 22 32.33 7.18 15.19
N SER A 23 33.54 6.98 15.70
CA SER A 23 33.88 7.02 17.11
C SER A 23 33.48 8.35 17.76
N SER A 24 32.82 8.21 18.91
CA SER A 24 32.75 9.13 20.06
C SER A 24 33.10 10.59 19.82
N ILE A 25 32.09 11.46 19.77
CA ILE A 25 32.28 12.89 20.11
C ILE A 25 32.06 13.00 21.61
N ASP A 26 33.15 13.40 22.28
CA ASP A 26 33.22 13.68 23.68
C ASP A 26 32.25 14.80 24.08
N ALA A 27 31.40 14.50 25.04
CA ALA A 27 30.46 15.45 25.61
C ALA A 27 31.16 16.26 26.71
N THR A 28 31.91 17.30 26.32
CA THR A 28 32.35 18.34 27.27
C THR A 28 32.28 19.71 26.61
N GLU A 29 31.59 20.61 27.35
CA GLU A 29 31.50 22.05 27.18
C GLU A 29 30.42 22.63 26.27
N ILE A 30 29.23 22.80 26.89
CA ILE A 30 28.28 23.84 26.52
C ILE A 30 28.75 25.17 27.18
N PRO A 31 29.13 26.19 26.40
CA PRO A 31 29.35 27.52 26.98
C PRO A 31 28.03 28.16 27.31
N LYS A 32 27.84 28.51 28.57
CA LYS A 32 26.71 29.31 29.08
C LYS A 32 26.70 30.70 28.47
N ASN A 33 25.51 31.10 28.03
CA ASN A 33 25.00 32.45 27.92
C ASN A 33 25.98 33.58 27.60
N LYS A 34 25.91 34.05 26.36
CA LYS A 34 26.18 35.45 26.05
C LYS A 34 24.86 36.09 25.65
N GLU A 35 24.29 36.89 26.55
CA GLU A 35 23.18 37.79 26.25
C GLU A 35 23.62 38.74 25.13
N ILE A 36 22.97 38.66 23.98
CA ILE A 36 23.12 39.61 22.89
C ILE A 36 22.18 40.76 23.21
N ASN A 37 22.77 41.89 23.58
CA ASN A 37 22.07 43.13 23.88
C ASN A 37 21.68 43.81 22.55
N PHE A 38 20.37 43.79 22.22
CA PHE A 38 19.76 44.32 20.99
C PHE A 38 19.58 45.86 21.00
N ASN A 39 20.40 46.62 21.67
CA ASN A 39 20.28 48.08 21.72
C ASN A 39 21.54 48.78 21.22
N LYS A 40 21.79 48.76 19.89
CA LYS A 40 22.42 49.88 19.13
C LYS A 40 22.35 49.59 17.62
N PRO A 41 21.45 50.18 16.86
CA PRO A 41 21.51 50.16 15.40
C PRO A 41 22.45 51.24 14.89
N ASP A 42 23.41 50.85 14.04
CA ASP A 42 24.28 51.75 13.30
C ASP A 42 23.46 52.60 12.32
N LYS A 43 23.76 53.92 12.27
CA LYS A 43 23.03 54.95 11.54
C LYS A 43 22.95 54.78 10.01
N ILE A 44 23.56 53.77 9.41
CA ILE A 44 23.54 53.51 7.97
C ILE A 44 22.36 52.58 7.60
N HIS A 45 21.97 51.68 8.51
CA HIS A 45 20.79 50.80 8.28
C HIS A 45 19.43 51.48 8.43
N LEU A 46 19.35 52.59 9.15
CA LEU A 46 18.09 53.32 9.37
C LEU A 46 17.50 53.93 8.10
N LYS A 47 18.32 54.33 7.12
CA LYS A 47 17.80 54.95 5.88
C LYS A 47 17.20 53.95 4.88
N ILE A 48 17.62 52.68 4.95
CA ILE A 48 17.07 51.59 4.09
C ILE A 48 15.85 51.00 4.80
N ALA A 49 15.90 50.81 6.11
CA ALA A 49 14.78 50.34 6.91
C ALA A 49 13.56 51.28 6.89
N ASP A 50 13.77 52.61 6.96
CA ASP A 50 12.70 53.59 6.87
C ASP A 50 12.01 53.64 5.48
N ARG A 51 12.76 53.35 4.39
CA ARG A 51 12.16 53.24 3.06
C ARG A 51 11.41 51.91 2.87
N GLN A 52 11.90 50.83 3.43
CA GLN A 52 11.23 49.53 3.41
C GLN A 52 10.00 49.52 4.32
N ALA A 53 10.10 50.07 5.54
CA ALA A 53 8.99 50.21 6.46
C ALA A 53 7.84 51.06 5.86
N ASN A 54 8.14 52.17 5.21
CA ASN A 54 7.13 52.99 4.56
C ASN A 54 6.47 52.33 3.34
N LEU A 55 7.15 51.41 2.63
CA LEU A 55 6.56 50.61 1.57
C LEU A 55 5.72 49.46 2.13
N VAL A 56 6.22 48.77 3.14
CA VAL A 56 5.52 47.67 3.81
C VAL A 56 4.32 48.18 4.59
N ASP A 57 4.43 49.33 5.31
CA ASP A 57 3.33 49.96 6.02
C ASP A 57 2.27 50.49 5.07
N ASN A 58 2.63 51.05 3.91
CA ASN A 58 1.66 51.45 2.88
C ASN A 58 0.96 50.24 2.22
N PHE A 59 1.63 49.09 2.11
CA PHE A 59 1.02 47.83 1.69
C PHE A 59 0.10 47.25 2.78
N SER A 60 0.54 47.25 4.04
CA SER A 60 -0.20 46.72 5.21
C SER A 60 -1.41 47.58 5.58
N LEU A 61 -1.27 48.93 5.56
CA LEU A 61 -2.38 49.86 5.86
C LEU A 61 -3.51 49.79 4.82
N LYS A 62 -3.18 49.48 3.55
CA LYS A 62 -4.20 49.29 2.51
C LYS A 62 -4.87 47.91 2.60
N SER A 63 -4.18 46.86 3.10
CA SER A 63 -4.80 45.55 3.31
C SER A 63 -5.91 45.59 4.37
N ASN A 64 -5.73 46.36 5.46
CA ASN A 64 -6.75 46.51 6.52
C ASN A 64 -7.99 47.31 6.08
N GLN A 65 -7.88 48.18 5.05
CA GLN A 65 -9.04 48.84 4.44
C GLN A 65 -9.80 47.96 3.45
N LEU A 66 -9.20 46.87 2.98
CA LEU A 66 -9.78 45.94 2.03
C LEU A 66 -10.81 45.00 2.64
N GLU A 67 -10.71 44.66 3.92
CA GLU A 67 -11.69 43.81 4.61
C GLU A 67 -13.12 44.41 4.64
N LEU A 68 -13.25 45.71 4.54
CA LEU A 68 -14.55 46.43 4.61
C LEU A 68 -15.31 46.47 3.26
N LEU A 69 -14.66 46.17 2.13
CA LEU A 69 -15.24 46.26 0.78
C LEU A 69 -15.68 44.90 0.18
N ILE A 70 -15.39 43.79 0.85
CA ILE A 70 -15.65 42.43 0.33
C ILE A 70 -17.15 42.08 0.26
N THR A 71 -18.02 42.86 0.85
CA THR A 71 -19.45 42.55 0.98
C THR A 71 -20.33 42.88 -0.22
N GLN A 72 -19.78 43.42 -1.33
CA GLN A 72 -20.62 43.91 -2.44
C GLN A 72 -20.43 43.26 -3.82
N VAL A 73 -19.49 42.34 -4.01
CA VAL A 73 -19.32 41.69 -5.33
C VAL A 73 -19.50 40.16 -5.21
N ASN A 74 -20.69 39.69 -5.53
CA ASN A 74 -21.06 38.30 -5.40
C ASN A 74 -20.71 37.42 -6.62
N ASN A 75 -20.16 37.98 -7.70
CA ASN A 75 -19.82 37.15 -8.90
C ASN A 75 -18.72 37.80 -9.76
N ILE A 76 -17.57 37.10 -9.88
CA ILE A 76 -16.42 37.52 -10.71
C ILE A 76 -16.75 37.47 -12.22
N GLU A 77 -17.77 36.70 -12.62
CA GLU A 77 -18.17 36.53 -14.03
C GLU A 77 -18.83 37.78 -14.65
N GLN A 78 -19.13 38.80 -13.85
CA GLN A 78 -19.76 40.03 -14.34
C GLN A 78 -18.74 41.12 -14.72
N LEU A 79 -17.45 40.89 -14.57
CA LEU A 79 -16.42 41.88 -14.84
C LEU A 79 -16.00 41.84 -16.32
N LYS A 80 -15.91 43.02 -16.95
CA LYS A 80 -15.53 43.17 -18.36
C LYS A 80 -14.09 42.73 -18.62
N ASP A 81 -13.86 42.06 -19.74
CA ASP A 81 -12.52 41.68 -20.21
C ASP A 81 -11.61 42.90 -20.46
N ILE A 82 -10.30 42.70 -20.18
CA ILE A 82 -9.26 43.69 -20.40
C ILE A 82 -8.72 43.51 -21.81
N LYS A 83 -8.76 44.57 -22.60
CA LYS A 83 -8.29 44.56 -24.00
C LYS A 83 -6.81 44.95 -24.09
N PRO A 84 -6.08 44.47 -25.13
CA PRO A 84 -4.68 44.86 -25.37
C PRO A 84 -4.47 46.34 -25.59
N THR A 85 -5.54 47.09 -25.89
CA THR A 85 -5.54 48.55 -26.07
C THR A 85 -5.55 49.30 -24.75
N ASP A 86 -6.00 48.68 -23.68
CA ASP A 86 -6.16 49.31 -22.37
C ASP A 86 -4.79 49.65 -21.76
N TRP A 87 -4.74 50.74 -21.01
CA TRP A 87 -3.49 51.16 -20.39
C TRP A 87 -2.96 50.16 -19.37
N SER A 88 -3.85 49.53 -18.59
CA SER A 88 -3.52 48.53 -17.59
C SER A 88 -2.85 47.29 -18.21
N TYR A 89 -3.34 46.82 -19.40
CA TYR A 89 -2.72 45.72 -20.13
C TYR A 89 -1.29 46.07 -20.58
N LYS A 90 -1.09 47.30 -21.12
CA LYS A 90 0.23 47.77 -21.54
C LYS A 90 1.19 47.95 -20.37
N ALA A 91 0.68 48.46 -19.25
CA ALA A 91 1.43 48.64 -18.02
C ALA A 91 1.90 47.32 -17.45
N LEU A 92 1.00 46.33 -17.28
CA LEU A 92 1.35 45.01 -16.79
C LEU A 92 2.31 44.31 -17.75
N LYS A 93 2.10 44.40 -19.06
CA LYS A 93 3.01 43.84 -20.05
C LYS A 93 4.43 44.39 -19.91
N SER A 94 4.56 45.69 -19.72
CA SER A 94 5.86 46.35 -19.51
C SER A 94 6.57 45.87 -18.22
N LEU A 95 5.82 45.63 -17.15
CA LEU A 95 6.35 45.04 -15.90
C LEU A 95 6.81 43.61 -16.11
N ILE A 96 6.02 42.78 -16.80
CA ILE A 96 6.38 41.39 -17.12
C ILE A 96 7.68 41.34 -17.94
N GLU A 97 7.80 42.19 -18.97
CA GLU A 97 8.99 42.24 -19.83
C GLU A 97 10.25 42.69 -19.07
N ARG A 98 10.11 43.58 -18.08
CA ARG A 98 11.25 44.09 -17.29
C ARG A 98 11.67 43.18 -16.17
N TYR A 99 10.72 42.64 -15.43
CA TYR A 99 10.99 41.91 -14.20
C TYR A 99 10.84 40.38 -14.34
N GLY A 100 10.42 39.91 -15.51
CA GLY A 100 10.28 38.46 -15.75
C GLY A 100 9.33 37.76 -14.77
N CYS A 101 8.26 38.46 -14.36
CA CYS A 101 7.39 37.99 -13.29
C CYS A 101 6.39 36.91 -13.73
N ILE A 102 6.28 36.63 -15.04
CA ILE A 102 5.42 35.55 -15.57
C ILE A 102 6.16 34.90 -16.74
N GLU A 103 6.30 33.59 -16.68
CA GLU A 103 6.94 32.79 -17.74
C GLU A 103 5.97 32.40 -18.88
N GLY A 104 4.73 32.90 -18.87
CA GLY A 104 3.69 32.66 -19.90
C GLY A 104 2.38 32.17 -19.29
N PHE A 105 1.26 32.37 -20.00
CA PHE A 105 -0.03 31.79 -19.61
C PHE A 105 -0.14 30.35 -20.12
N PRO A 106 -0.60 29.39 -19.31
CA PRO A 106 -0.83 28.02 -19.79
C PRO A 106 -1.86 28.02 -20.92
N LYS A 107 -1.59 27.29 -21.99
CA LYS A 107 -2.57 27.04 -23.06
C LYS A 107 -3.79 26.37 -22.42
N GLN A 108 -5.00 26.91 -22.64
CA GLN A 108 -6.22 26.19 -22.36
C GLN A 108 -6.22 24.90 -23.19
N ILE A 109 -6.30 23.76 -22.50
CA ILE A 109 -6.52 22.45 -23.10
C ILE A 109 -8.00 22.43 -23.54
N THR A 110 -8.28 22.83 -24.77
CA THR A 110 -9.54 22.55 -25.43
C THR A 110 -9.34 21.25 -26.22
N GLN A 111 -9.99 20.21 -25.75
CA GLN A 111 -10.22 18.87 -26.29
C GLN A 111 -9.42 17.75 -25.62
N VAL A 112 -10.21 16.88 -25.02
CA VAL A 112 -9.89 15.52 -24.61
C VAL A 112 -9.70 14.70 -25.89
N GLY A 113 -8.50 14.14 -26.07
CA GLY A 113 -8.21 13.18 -27.14
C GLY A 113 -6.73 13.18 -27.53
N GLU A 114 -6.09 12.05 -27.22
CA GLU A 114 -4.76 11.60 -27.63
C GLU A 114 -3.54 12.13 -26.87
N GLU A 115 -2.82 11.17 -26.31
CA GLU A 115 -1.54 11.26 -25.62
C GLU A 115 -0.50 12.05 -26.40
N SER A 116 -0.10 13.19 -25.85
CA SER A 116 1.25 13.72 -26.00
C SER A 116 1.54 14.65 -24.84
N LEU A 117 2.63 14.37 -24.12
CA LEU A 117 3.21 15.21 -23.08
C LEU A 117 3.34 16.64 -23.62
N PRO A 118 2.96 17.69 -22.85
CA PRO A 118 3.10 19.06 -23.31
C PRO A 118 4.57 19.39 -23.49
N ASP A 119 4.93 19.77 -24.72
CA ASP A 119 6.23 20.37 -25.04
C ASP A 119 6.36 21.71 -24.30
N VAL A 120 7.24 21.74 -23.29
CA VAL A 120 7.50 22.90 -22.41
C VAL A 120 8.24 24.02 -23.13
N SER A 121 8.55 23.88 -24.42
CA SER A 121 9.46 24.79 -25.18
C SER A 121 8.78 25.93 -25.93
N SER A 122 7.45 26.12 -25.88
CA SER A 122 6.77 27.23 -26.51
C SER A 122 6.02 28.14 -25.56
N GLN A 123 6.75 28.86 -24.72
CA GLN A 123 6.24 29.94 -23.88
C GLN A 123 6.04 31.19 -24.75
N THR A 124 4.85 31.39 -25.30
CA THR A 124 4.46 32.62 -25.94
C THR A 124 3.36 33.33 -25.18
N TYR A 125 3.67 34.50 -24.63
CA TYR A 125 2.67 35.46 -24.15
C TYR A 125 1.66 35.71 -25.30
N ARG A 126 0.33 35.58 -24.99
CA ARG A 126 -0.75 35.84 -25.97
C ARG A 126 -0.82 37.35 -26.29
N GLY A 127 0.08 37.81 -27.13
CA GLY A 127 0.37 39.23 -27.36
C GLY A 127 -0.75 40.07 -27.97
N GLN A 128 -1.92 39.51 -28.31
CA GLN A 128 -3.00 40.29 -28.96
C GLN A 128 -4.43 39.83 -28.62
N GLN A 129 -4.63 38.97 -27.62
CA GLN A 129 -5.96 38.53 -27.21
C GLN A 129 -6.40 39.25 -25.92
N SER A 130 -7.69 39.53 -25.80
CA SER A 130 -8.29 40.01 -24.56
C SER A 130 -8.12 38.97 -23.46
N VAL A 131 -7.81 39.39 -22.25
CA VAL A 131 -7.71 38.56 -21.06
C VAL A 131 -8.86 38.89 -20.13
N THR A 132 -9.36 37.88 -19.42
CA THR A 132 -10.36 38.11 -18.37
C THR A 132 -9.73 38.92 -17.24
N ARG A 133 -10.55 39.66 -16.48
CA ARG A 133 -10.04 40.42 -15.32
C ARG A 133 -9.38 39.50 -14.28
N ALA A 134 -9.89 38.28 -14.12
CA ALA A 134 -9.30 37.28 -13.22
C ALA A 134 -7.90 36.83 -13.67
N GLU A 135 -7.70 36.53 -14.95
CA GLU A 135 -6.38 36.20 -15.50
C GLU A 135 -5.39 37.36 -15.39
N PHE A 136 -5.88 38.59 -15.62
CA PHE A 136 -5.08 39.80 -15.47
C PHE A 136 -4.62 40.01 -14.03
N VAL A 137 -5.52 39.87 -13.08
CA VAL A 137 -5.24 40.03 -11.63
C VAL A 137 -4.29 38.95 -11.13
N ALA A 138 -4.42 37.71 -11.62
CA ALA A 138 -3.46 36.64 -11.30
C ALA A 138 -2.05 37.00 -11.79
N GLY A 139 -1.93 37.51 -13.02
CA GLY A 139 -0.68 38.02 -13.57
C GLY A 139 -0.13 39.22 -12.80
N LEU A 140 -0.97 40.17 -12.43
CA LEU A 140 -0.58 41.33 -11.62
C LEU A 140 -0.07 40.89 -10.25
N ASN A 141 -0.76 39.98 -9.57
CA ASN A 141 -0.33 39.45 -8.28
C ASN A 141 1.03 38.74 -8.34
N ALA A 142 1.28 37.95 -9.40
CA ALA A 142 2.59 37.33 -9.62
C ALA A 142 3.71 38.38 -9.81
N CYS A 143 3.43 39.47 -10.54
CA CYS A 143 4.38 40.58 -10.69
C CYS A 143 4.59 41.35 -9.38
N LEU A 144 3.56 41.57 -8.58
CA LEU A 144 3.69 42.20 -7.28
C LEU A 144 4.61 41.42 -6.34
N ASN A 145 4.38 40.11 -6.22
CA ASN A 145 5.22 39.22 -5.40
C ASN A 145 6.69 39.22 -5.87
N LYS A 146 6.93 39.22 -7.17
CA LYS A 146 8.29 39.27 -7.72
C LYS A 146 8.97 40.60 -7.42
N ILE A 147 8.27 41.72 -7.61
CA ILE A 147 8.78 43.06 -7.34
C ILE A 147 9.05 43.24 -5.84
N GLU A 148 8.17 42.75 -4.96
CA GLU A 148 8.37 42.76 -3.52
C GLU A 148 9.62 41.99 -3.11
N ASN A 149 9.83 40.80 -3.65
CA ASN A 149 11.05 40.02 -3.42
C ASN A 149 12.30 40.74 -3.96
N THR A 150 12.22 41.42 -5.09
CA THR A 150 13.31 42.20 -5.68
C THR A 150 13.67 43.40 -4.80
N ILE A 151 12.67 44.08 -4.23
CA ILE A 151 12.87 45.17 -3.23
C ILE A 151 13.57 44.61 -1.98
N ALA A 152 13.12 43.46 -1.48
CA ALA A 152 13.68 42.82 -0.30
C ALA A 152 15.16 42.41 -0.48
N LEU A 153 15.58 42.14 -1.73
CA LEU A 153 16.97 41.82 -2.09
C LEU A 153 17.83 43.06 -2.37
N SER A 154 17.30 44.28 -2.15
CA SER A 154 17.98 45.58 -2.34
C SER A 154 18.42 45.87 -3.79
N GLU A 155 17.72 45.36 -4.77
CA GLU A 155 17.91 45.70 -6.18
C GLU A 155 17.18 47.02 -6.54
N ASP A 156 17.76 47.85 -7.41
CA ASP A 156 17.18 49.13 -7.81
C ASP A 156 15.94 48.94 -8.70
N ILE A 157 14.79 49.42 -8.21
CA ILE A 157 13.54 49.47 -8.94
C ILE A 157 13.27 50.91 -9.37
N ALA A 158 12.95 51.14 -10.64
CA ALA A 158 12.64 52.46 -11.15
C ALA A 158 11.40 53.04 -10.48
N GLN A 159 11.48 54.29 -10.00
CA GLN A 159 10.36 54.96 -9.31
C GLN A 159 9.09 55.00 -10.17
N THR A 160 9.23 55.13 -11.50
CA THR A 160 8.11 55.09 -12.46
C THR A 160 7.38 53.72 -12.48
N ASP A 161 8.08 52.64 -12.19
CA ASP A 161 7.49 51.31 -12.14
C ASP A 161 6.72 51.10 -10.84
N VAL A 162 7.24 51.67 -9.73
CA VAL A 162 6.53 51.69 -8.45
C VAL A 162 5.20 52.45 -8.57
N GLU A 163 5.22 53.65 -9.22
CA GLU A 163 3.98 54.41 -9.46
C GLU A 163 3.00 53.64 -10.37
N THR A 164 3.50 52.93 -11.36
CA THR A 164 2.69 52.09 -12.27
C THR A 164 2.05 50.94 -11.51
N VAL A 165 2.80 50.28 -10.63
CA VAL A 165 2.32 49.20 -9.74
C VAL A 165 1.24 49.69 -8.82
N LEU A 166 1.47 50.84 -8.14
CA LEU A 166 0.50 51.41 -7.23
C LEU A 166 -0.81 51.77 -7.95
N ARG A 167 -0.74 52.29 -9.14
CA ARG A 167 -1.92 52.59 -9.96
C ARG A 167 -2.69 51.35 -10.38
N LEU A 168 -1.98 50.27 -10.78
CA LEU A 168 -2.59 48.98 -11.11
C LEU A 168 -3.26 48.36 -9.87
N MET A 169 -2.59 48.41 -8.71
CA MET A 169 -3.18 47.94 -7.45
C MET A 169 -4.45 48.67 -7.11
N GLN A 170 -4.48 49.99 -7.30
CA GLN A 170 -5.65 50.80 -7.01
C GLN A 170 -6.83 50.51 -7.96
N GLU A 171 -6.55 50.26 -9.26
CA GLU A 171 -7.58 49.94 -10.26
C GLU A 171 -8.17 48.55 -10.08
N PHE A 172 -7.35 47.58 -9.63
CA PHE A 172 -7.75 46.19 -9.45
C PHE A 172 -7.82 45.75 -7.98
N GLN A 173 -8.02 46.71 -7.08
CA GLN A 173 -8.03 46.51 -5.64
C GLN A 173 -9.01 45.44 -5.17
N THR A 174 -10.22 45.40 -5.72
CA THR A 174 -11.28 44.46 -5.33
C THR A 174 -10.93 43.05 -5.74
N GLU A 175 -10.43 42.86 -6.97
CA GLU A 175 -10.09 41.56 -7.51
C GLU A 175 -8.84 40.98 -6.84
N LEU A 176 -7.85 41.82 -6.53
CA LEU A 176 -6.67 41.42 -5.76
C LEU A 176 -7.05 40.95 -4.34
N ALA A 177 -7.98 41.64 -3.68
CA ALA A 177 -8.47 41.22 -2.36
C ALA A 177 -9.16 39.84 -2.41
N ILE A 178 -10.00 39.61 -3.42
CA ILE A 178 -10.65 38.30 -3.61
C ILE A 178 -9.63 37.20 -3.86
N LEU A 179 -8.59 37.48 -4.66
CA LEU A 179 -7.53 36.50 -4.95
C LEU A 179 -6.71 36.18 -3.70
N GLN A 180 -6.32 37.20 -2.93
CA GLN A 180 -5.62 37.03 -1.65
C GLN A 180 -6.44 36.24 -0.65
N GLY A 181 -7.70 36.56 -0.45
CA GLY A 181 -8.58 35.82 0.46
C GLY A 181 -8.74 34.34 0.07
N ARG A 182 -8.74 34.01 -1.24
CA ARG A 182 -8.71 32.61 -1.72
C ARG A 182 -7.37 31.93 -1.44
N THR A 183 -6.27 32.66 -1.62
CA THR A 183 -4.91 32.14 -1.36
C THR A 183 -4.71 31.89 0.13
N ASP A 184 -5.13 32.82 0.98
CA ASP A 184 -5.04 32.70 2.44
C ASP A 184 -5.95 31.59 2.97
N GLY A 185 -7.17 31.46 2.44
CA GLY A 185 -8.05 30.33 2.75
C GLY A 185 -7.47 28.96 2.31
N SER A 186 -6.76 28.92 1.20
CA SER A 186 -6.07 27.69 0.75
C SER A 186 -4.83 27.40 1.59
N ARG A 187 -4.06 28.42 1.98
CA ARG A 187 -2.93 28.28 2.91
C ARG A 187 -3.39 27.84 4.29
N ALA A 188 -4.44 28.43 4.85
CA ALA A 188 -4.99 28.01 6.13
C ALA A 188 -5.45 26.55 6.11
N ARG A 189 -6.01 26.05 4.98
CA ARG A 189 -6.36 24.64 4.82
C ARG A 189 -5.12 23.75 4.69
N LEU A 190 -4.06 24.21 4.01
CA LEU A 190 -2.80 23.48 3.92
C LEU A 190 -2.07 23.42 5.27
N ASP A 191 -2.10 24.53 6.03
CA ASP A 191 -1.53 24.59 7.38
C ASP A 191 -2.33 23.69 8.35
N ASP A 192 -3.66 23.68 8.25
CA ASP A 192 -4.53 22.78 9.03
C ASP A 192 -4.29 21.30 8.65
N LEU A 193 -4.15 20.99 7.37
CA LEU A 193 -3.73 19.67 6.89
C LEU A 193 -2.34 19.28 7.40
N SER A 194 -1.39 20.22 7.45
CA SER A 194 -0.03 19.95 7.94
C SER A 194 0.01 19.70 9.45
N VAL A 195 -0.84 20.35 10.22
CA VAL A 195 -0.97 20.16 11.68
C VAL A 195 -1.71 18.86 12.01
N THR A 196 -2.66 18.44 11.16
CA THR A 196 -3.38 17.16 11.31
C THR A 196 -2.65 15.98 10.70
N GLN A 197 -1.62 16.20 9.91
CA GLN A 197 -0.77 15.15 9.36
C GLN A 197 0.17 14.60 10.44
N PHE A 198 0.05 13.30 10.75
CA PHE A 198 0.85 12.62 11.78
C PHE A 198 2.37 12.84 11.57
N SER A 199 2.83 12.83 10.33
CA SER A 199 4.22 13.16 9.95
C SER A 199 4.29 13.37 8.43
N THR A 200 5.25 14.17 7.97
CA THR A 200 5.57 14.28 6.53
C THR A 200 6.24 13.03 5.98
N THR A 201 6.88 12.24 6.85
CA THR A 201 7.58 11.00 6.52
C THR A 201 6.77 9.75 6.82
N THR A 202 5.77 9.84 7.70
CA THR A 202 4.94 8.70 8.12
C THR A 202 3.47 8.98 7.81
N LYS A 203 2.82 8.03 7.14
CA LYS A 203 1.37 8.03 6.90
C LYS A 203 0.73 6.95 7.76
N LEU A 204 -0.33 7.29 8.45
CA LEU A 204 -1.20 6.34 9.13
C LEU A 204 -2.31 5.92 8.16
N ARG A 205 -2.56 4.63 8.07
CA ARG A 205 -3.72 4.02 7.42
C ARG A 205 -4.40 3.10 8.42
N GLY A 206 -5.69 2.96 8.31
CA GLY A 206 -6.43 2.02 9.14
C GLY A 206 -7.41 1.20 8.32
N GLU A 207 -7.56 -0.06 8.71
CA GLU A 207 -8.60 -0.94 8.23
C GLU A 207 -9.34 -1.52 9.44
N ALA A 208 -10.66 -1.40 9.42
CA ALA A 208 -11.51 -2.08 10.37
C ALA A 208 -12.53 -2.95 9.61
N ILE A 209 -12.56 -4.23 9.94
CA ILE A 209 -13.54 -5.17 9.41
C ILE A 209 -14.54 -5.50 10.51
N VAL A 210 -15.82 -5.42 10.17
CA VAL A 210 -16.91 -6.00 10.96
C VAL A 210 -17.53 -7.11 10.12
N GLY A 211 -17.33 -8.34 10.56
CA GLY A 211 -17.80 -9.53 9.86
C GLY A 211 -18.92 -10.24 10.62
N SER A 212 -19.87 -10.78 9.87
CA SER A 212 -20.86 -11.74 10.39
C SER A 212 -20.85 -12.97 9.51
N GLY A 213 -20.84 -14.15 10.11
CA GLY A 213 -20.81 -15.40 9.38
C GLY A 213 -21.69 -16.47 10.04
N SER A 214 -22.15 -17.42 9.24
CA SER A 214 -22.96 -18.54 9.71
C SER A 214 -22.79 -19.76 8.80
N ILE A 215 -22.77 -20.94 9.39
CA ILE A 215 -22.87 -22.20 8.65
C ILE A 215 -24.35 -22.43 8.33
N LEU A 216 -24.68 -22.47 7.05
CA LEU A 216 -26.05 -22.59 6.55
C LEU A 216 -26.46 -24.01 6.20
N SER A 217 -25.54 -24.98 6.35
CA SER A 217 -25.77 -26.40 6.05
C SER A 217 -26.83 -27.01 6.97
N ARG A 218 -27.62 -27.94 6.43
CA ARG A 218 -28.66 -28.63 7.20
C ARG A 218 -28.05 -29.49 8.31
N ASN A 219 -28.79 -29.65 9.43
CA ASN A 219 -28.46 -30.52 10.58
C ASN A 219 -27.30 -30.04 11.48
N ARG A 220 -26.98 -28.77 11.51
CA ARG A 220 -26.09 -28.20 12.53
C ARG A 220 -26.76 -27.08 13.31
N ASP A 221 -26.72 -27.18 14.64
CA ASP A 221 -27.07 -26.08 15.54
C ASP A 221 -25.88 -25.13 15.63
N ASN A 222 -25.71 -24.25 14.64
CA ASN A 222 -24.64 -23.28 14.64
C ASN A 222 -25.21 -21.87 14.81
N ASN A 223 -24.54 -21.11 15.65
CA ASN A 223 -24.87 -19.71 15.86
C ASN A 223 -24.27 -18.84 14.73
N THR A 224 -24.99 -17.78 14.39
CA THR A 224 -24.39 -16.70 13.62
C THR A 224 -23.40 -15.96 14.49
N ILE A 225 -22.16 -15.85 14.05
CA ILE A 225 -21.11 -15.11 14.74
C ILE A 225 -21.00 -13.69 14.20
N LEU A 226 -20.55 -12.78 15.07
CA LEU A 226 -20.21 -11.40 14.75
C LEU A 226 -18.85 -11.13 15.38
N GLY A 227 -17.91 -10.65 14.59
CA GLY A 227 -16.58 -10.32 15.07
C GLY A 227 -15.97 -9.16 14.30
N SER A 228 -14.74 -8.82 14.63
CA SER A 228 -14.04 -7.69 14.01
C SER A 228 -12.55 -7.95 13.89
N ARG A 229 -11.92 -7.32 12.90
CA ARG A 229 -10.46 -7.19 12.74
C ARG A 229 -10.12 -5.71 12.65
N LEU A 230 -9.09 -5.27 13.35
CA LEU A 230 -8.54 -3.91 13.23
C LEU A 230 -7.07 -4.00 12.87
N ARG A 231 -6.67 -3.30 11.81
CA ARG A 231 -5.27 -3.13 11.41
C ARG A 231 -4.94 -1.64 11.34
N LEU A 232 -3.85 -1.23 11.97
CA LEU A 232 -3.30 0.13 11.93
C LEU A 232 -1.90 0.08 11.31
N GLU A 233 -1.72 0.72 10.19
CA GLU A 233 -0.50 0.68 9.39
C GLU A 233 0.21 2.03 9.43
N LEU A 234 1.48 2.02 9.79
CA LEU A 234 2.39 3.16 9.71
C LEU A 234 3.33 2.94 8.53
N ALA A 235 3.13 3.68 7.47
CA ALA A 235 3.96 3.68 6.26
C ALA A 235 4.94 4.85 6.34
N THR A 236 6.20 4.57 6.70
CA THR A 236 7.25 5.58 6.89
C THR A 236 8.29 5.49 5.76
N SER A 237 8.54 6.60 5.06
CA SER A 237 9.60 6.70 4.06
C SER A 237 10.62 7.74 4.50
N PHE A 238 11.91 7.39 4.45
CA PHE A 238 13.02 8.28 4.85
C PHE A 238 13.64 9.00 3.66
N GLN A 239 13.63 8.36 2.49
CA GLN A 239 14.31 8.86 1.29
C GLN A 239 13.37 9.04 0.08
N GLY A 240 12.10 8.65 0.21
CA GLY A 240 11.08 8.76 -0.84
C GLY A 240 10.98 7.54 -1.77
N ASN A 241 11.95 6.63 -1.72
CA ASN A 241 12.00 5.37 -2.48
C ASN A 241 12.19 4.14 -1.58
N ASP A 242 11.90 4.29 -0.31
CA ASP A 242 11.99 3.29 0.74
C ASP A 242 10.70 3.27 1.56
N LEU A 243 10.46 2.20 2.27
CA LEU A 243 9.28 2.04 3.11
C LEU A 243 9.64 1.21 4.35
N LEU A 244 9.56 1.82 5.52
CA LEU A 244 9.41 1.11 6.78
C LEU A 244 7.91 0.92 7.03
N PHE A 245 7.46 -0.32 6.94
CA PHE A 245 6.10 -0.71 7.21
C PHE A 245 5.99 -1.26 8.63
N THR A 246 5.03 -0.76 9.39
CA THR A 246 4.72 -1.24 10.73
C THR A 246 3.22 -1.43 10.82
N ARG A 247 2.75 -2.63 11.14
CA ARG A 247 1.33 -2.93 11.31
C ARG A 247 1.07 -3.38 12.74
N LEU A 248 0.07 -2.78 13.35
CA LEU A 248 -0.53 -3.23 14.60
C LEU A 248 -1.89 -3.82 14.28
N SER A 249 -2.19 -5.01 14.78
CA SER A 249 -3.47 -5.66 14.56
C SER A 249 -4.12 -6.11 15.87
N ARG A 250 -5.44 -6.21 15.83
CA ARG A 250 -6.26 -6.90 16.80
C ARG A 250 -7.31 -7.71 16.06
N ASN A 251 -7.35 -8.99 16.32
CA ASN A 251 -8.23 -9.93 15.68
C ASN A 251 -9.28 -10.43 16.68
N GLY A 252 -10.49 -10.62 16.24
CA GLY A 252 -11.60 -11.05 17.08
C GLY A 252 -12.76 -11.54 16.21
N PHE A 253 -12.42 -12.14 15.04
CA PHE A 253 -13.35 -12.89 14.24
C PHE A 253 -12.84 -14.33 14.13
N PRO A 254 -13.32 -15.25 14.98
CA PRO A 254 -12.89 -16.63 14.92
C PRO A 254 -13.34 -17.29 13.61
N GLY A 255 -12.51 -18.18 13.09
CA GLY A 255 -12.90 -19.06 11.99
C GLY A 255 -13.97 -20.07 12.38
N PHE A 256 -14.34 -20.91 11.42
CA PHE A 256 -15.27 -22.01 11.66
C PHE A 256 -14.56 -23.37 11.83
N GLU A 257 -13.24 -23.42 11.77
CA GLU A 257 -12.42 -24.65 11.80
C GLU A 257 -12.67 -25.49 13.06
N SER A 258 -12.72 -24.89 14.23
CA SER A 258 -13.01 -25.59 15.48
C SER A 258 -14.45 -26.12 15.55
N ALA A 259 -15.41 -25.46 14.95
CA ALA A 259 -16.79 -25.92 14.88
C ALA A 259 -17.00 -26.98 13.81
N LEU A 260 -16.24 -26.93 12.73
CA LEU A 260 -16.33 -27.82 11.58
C LEU A 260 -15.43 -29.05 11.73
N GLY A 261 -14.29 -28.94 12.40
CA GLY A 261 -13.25 -29.94 12.46
C GLY A 261 -12.52 -30.12 11.13
N THR A 262 -12.44 -29.05 10.34
CA THR A 262 -11.71 -28.99 9.07
C THR A 262 -11.29 -27.56 8.76
N TRP A 263 -10.19 -27.39 8.03
CA TRP A 263 -9.72 -26.10 7.52
C TRP A 263 -10.44 -25.66 6.24
N GLN A 264 -11.28 -26.51 5.66
CA GLN A 264 -12.03 -26.19 4.46
C GLN A 264 -13.03 -25.05 4.69
N GLY A 265 -13.02 -24.06 3.82
CA GLY A 265 -13.91 -22.90 3.88
C GLY A 265 -13.51 -21.87 4.92
N ASN A 266 -12.27 -21.87 5.39
CA ASN A 266 -11.77 -20.84 6.27
C ASN A 266 -11.91 -19.45 5.62
N LEU A 267 -12.29 -18.44 6.43
CA LEU A 267 -12.58 -17.09 5.93
C LEU A 267 -11.33 -16.22 5.99
N ALA A 268 -11.01 -15.53 4.91
CA ALA A 268 -9.81 -14.71 4.73
C ALA A 268 -9.64 -13.55 5.73
N PHE A 269 -10.66 -13.21 6.49
CA PHE A 269 -10.62 -12.21 7.54
C PHE A 269 -10.81 -12.84 8.95
N ALA A 270 -10.85 -14.17 9.00
CA ALA A 270 -10.91 -14.89 10.27
C ALA A 270 -9.49 -15.13 10.77
N GLU A 271 -9.25 -14.76 11.99
CA GLU A 271 -8.02 -15.01 12.72
C GLU A 271 -8.39 -15.37 14.16
N PRO A 272 -7.58 -16.17 14.86
CA PRO A 272 -7.82 -16.51 16.26
C PRO A 272 -8.11 -15.25 17.08
N ASP A 273 -9.05 -15.39 18.03
CA ASP A 273 -9.41 -14.28 18.91
C ASP A 273 -8.24 -13.98 19.83
N ASP A 274 -7.57 -12.87 19.56
CA ASP A 274 -6.55 -12.31 20.43
C ASP A 274 -7.04 -10.94 20.93
N ASP A 275 -7.27 -10.85 22.24
CA ASP A 275 -7.79 -9.63 22.86
C ASP A 275 -6.74 -8.51 22.92
N ASP A 276 -5.47 -8.80 22.62
CA ASP A 276 -4.37 -7.86 22.68
C ASP A 276 -4.11 -7.17 21.33
N LEU A 277 -3.58 -5.97 21.39
CA LEU A 277 -3.07 -5.26 20.22
C LEU A 277 -1.61 -5.66 20.01
N GLU A 278 -1.33 -6.35 18.93
CA GLU A 278 0.00 -6.90 18.65
C GLU A 278 0.74 -6.18 17.53
N LEU A 279 2.07 -6.30 17.53
CA LEU A 279 2.90 -5.93 16.39
C LEU A 279 2.82 -7.06 15.36
N ASP A 280 1.98 -6.86 14.38
CA ASP A 280 1.65 -7.83 13.35
C ASP A 280 2.70 -7.85 12.20
N ALA A 281 3.21 -6.68 11.78
CA ALA A 281 4.28 -6.62 10.81
C ALA A 281 5.29 -5.50 11.11
N LEU A 282 6.57 -5.79 10.85
CA LEU A 282 7.68 -4.83 10.90
C LEU A 282 8.73 -5.19 9.85
N HIS A 283 8.70 -4.52 8.73
CA HIS A 283 9.66 -4.74 7.66
C HIS A 283 10.09 -3.44 6.97
N TYR A 284 11.26 -3.47 6.35
CA TYR A 284 11.81 -2.36 5.59
C TYR A 284 12.08 -2.79 4.16
N SER A 285 11.52 -2.07 3.22
CA SER A 285 11.74 -2.28 1.79
C SER A 285 12.41 -1.07 1.15
N PHE A 286 13.31 -1.31 0.21
CA PHE A 286 14.04 -0.27 -0.51
C PHE A 286 14.47 -0.75 -1.89
N SER A 287 14.57 0.20 -2.83
CA SER A 287 14.99 -0.07 -4.20
C SER A 287 16.46 0.30 -4.42
N VAL A 288 17.17 -0.52 -5.18
CA VAL A 288 18.54 -0.25 -5.63
C VAL A 288 18.56 -0.14 -7.15
N GLY A 289 18.66 1.09 -7.65
CA GLY A 289 18.44 1.41 -9.05
C GLY A 289 16.99 1.09 -9.46
N ASP A 290 16.78 0.89 -10.76
CA ASP A 290 15.44 0.67 -11.32
C ASP A 290 15.05 -0.81 -11.43
N ARG A 291 15.90 -1.73 -10.94
CA ARG A 291 15.77 -3.16 -11.22
C ARG A 291 15.74 -4.07 -10.01
N PHE A 292 16.13 -3.60 -8.87
CA PHE A 292 16.22 -4.43 -7.66
C PHE A 292 15.42 -3.79 -6.55
N ASP A 293 14.53 -4.58 -5.95
CA ASP A 293 13.87 -4.25 -4.71
C ASP A 293 14.26 -5.27 -3.64
N PHE A 294 14.45 -4.79 -2.44
CA PHE A 294 14.82 -5.57 -1.27
C PHE A 294 13.77 -5.37 -0.19
N ILE A 295 13.45 -6.43 0.51
CA ILE A 295 12.66 -6.40 1.74
C ILE A 295 13.42 -7.16 2.82
N ILE A 296 13.44 -6.61 4.03
CA ILE A 296 13.99 -7.24 5.22
C ILE A 296 13.07 -6.93 6.40
N GLY A 297 12.73 -7.90 7.19
CA GLY A 297 11.86 -7.69 8.33
C GLY A 297 12.08 -8.66 9.47
N ALA A 298 11.60 -8.23 10.62
CA ALA A 298 11.71 -8.93 11.88
C ALA A 298 10.38 -9.55 12.32
N ALA A 299 9.27 -9.23 11.66
CA ALA A 299 7.95 -9.79 11.91
C ALA A 299 7.04 -9.56 10.69
N GLY A 300 6.12 -10.49 10.45
CA GLY A 300 5.00 -10.37 9.52
C GLY A 300 5.39 -10.08 8.06
N ILE A 301 6.51 -10.66 7.59
CA ILE A 301 6.74 -10.77 6.15
C ILE A 301 6.10 -12.08 5.69
N ASP A 302 5.19 -12.00 4.74
CA ASP A 302 4.59 -13.14 4.09
C ASP A 302 5.23 -13.44 2.74
N ALA A 303 4.96 -14.62 2.18
CA ALA A 303 5.54 -15.01 0.90
C ALA A 303 5.15 -14.04 -0.23
N ASP A 304 3.94 -13.51 -0.21
CA ASP A 304 3.41 -12.58 -1.20
C ASP A 304 3.97 -11.15 -1.08
N ASP A 305 4.53 -10.76 0.05
CA ASP A 305 5.33 -9.52 0.16
C ASP A 305 6.62 -9.58 -0.67
N ILE A 306 7.16 -10.79 -0.86
CA ILE A 306 8.39 -11.04 -1.63
C ILE A 306 8.05 -11.42 -3.08
N ALA A 307 7.08 -12.30 -3.26
CA ALA A 307 6.65 -12.88 -4.52
C ALA A 307 5.14 -12.66 -4.70
N PRO A 308 4.71 -11.47 -5.15
CA PRO A 308 3.30 -11.11 -5.20
C PRO A 308 2.47 -12.10 -6.01
N THR A 309 1.28 -12.42 -5.50
CA THR A 309 0.28 -13.18 -6.24
C THR A 309 -0.24 -12.35 -7.42
N ILE A 310 -0.72 -13.03 -8.45
CA ILE A 310 -1.33 -12.34 -9.62
C ILE A 310 -2.84 -12.48 -9.65
N ASN A 311 -3.45 -13.04 -8.59
CA ASN A 311 -4.90 -13.15 -8.47
C ASN A 311 -5.51 -11.78 -8.11
N VAL A 312 -6.39 -11.27 -8.96
CA VAL A 312 -7.06 -9.98 -8.74
C VAL A 312 -8.10 -10.02 -7.61
N LEU A 313 -8.46 -11.20 -7.12
CA LEU A 313 -9.37 -11.39 -5.99
C LEU A 313 -8.63 -11.40 -4.65
N ASP A 314 -7.31 -11.31 -4.66
CA ASP A 314 -6.49 -11.22 -3.45
C ASP A 314 -6.55 -9.81 -2.87
N GLY A 315 -7.12 -9.68 -1.71
CA GLY A 315 -7.25 -8.41 -0.98
C GLY A 315 -6.93 -8.57 0.49
N ASP A 316 -6.11 -9.56 0.84
CA ASP A 316 -5.63 -9.83 2.19
C ASP A 316 -6.76 -9.88 3.25
N GLY A 317 -7.89 -10.48 2.86
CA GLY A 317 -9.09 -10.60 3.68
C GLY A 317 -9.89 -9.30 3.84
N GLY A 318 -9.33 -8.12 3.55
CA GLY A 318 -10.01 -6.83 3.63
C GLY A 318 -10.92 -6.54 2.45
N SER A 319 -10.58 -7.06 1.28
CA SER A 319 -11.34 -6.92 0.04
C SER A 319 -11.28 -8.21 -0.78
N GLY A 320 -11.93 -8.23 -1.94
CA GLY A 320 -11.90 -9.40 -2.82
C GLY A 320 -12.56 -10.64 -2.20
N ALA A 321 -11.95 -11.81 -2.43
CA ALA A 321 -12.45 -13.09 -1.97
C ALA A 321 -12.73 -13.12 -0.47
N ILE A 322 -13.65 -13.99 -0.07
CA ILE A 322 -14.08 -14.12 1.33
C ILE A 322 -13.47 -15.33 2.03
N SER A 323 -12.97 -16.32 1.27
CA SER A 323 -12.23 -17.46 1.83
C SER A 323 -10.73 -17.31 1.60
N ASP A 324 -9.92 -17.87 2.49
CA ASP A 324 -8.46 -17.97 2.32
C ASP A 324 -8.12 -18.62 0.99
N PHE A 325 -8.76 -19.73 0.69
CA PHE A 325 -8.56 -20.41 -0.59
C PHE A 325 -8.84 -19.53 -1.80
N GLY A 326 -9.85 -18.64 -1.73
CA GLY A 326 -10.23 -17.75 -2.83
C GLY A 326 -9.27 -16.59 -3.05
N THR A 327 -8.46 -16.22 -2.06
CA THR A 327 -7.51 -15.09 -2.16
C THR A 327 -6.28 -15.47 -2.96
N ARG A 328 -5.60 -16.56 -2.64
CA ARG A 328 -4.32 -16.92 -3.25
C ARG A 328 -4.08 -18.43 -3.29
N ASN A 329 -3.09 -18.84 -4.07
CA ASN A 329 -2.64 -20.23 -4.07
C ASN A 329 -2.12 -20.60 -2.66
N PRO A 330 -2.63 -21.66 -2.04
CA PRO A 330 -2.24 -22.04 -0.68
C PRO A 330 -0.76 -22.21 -0.40
N LEU A 331 0.09 -22.39 -1.41
CA LEU A 331 1.53 -22.47 -1.21
C LEU A 331 2.19 -21.19 -0.67
N TYR A 332 1.48 -20.04 -0.69
CA TYR A 332 1.99 -18.78 -0.15
C TYR A 332 1.75 -18.63 1.36
N TYR A 333 0.84 -19.40 1.97
CA TYR A 333 0.53 -19.28 3.40
C TYR A 333 1.65 -19.80 4.34
N PRO A 334 2.29 -20.96 4.07
CA PRO A 334 3.28 -21.49 5.00
C PRO A 334 4.51 -20.61 5.23
N PRO A 335 5.09 -19.96 4.20
CA PRO A 335 6.23 -19.07 4.40
C PRO A 335 5.82 -17.75 5.06
N GLY A 336 6.35 -17.46 6.22
CA GLY A 336 6.06 -16.18 6.90
C GLY A 336 6.96 -15.87 8.08
N ASP A 337 6.79 -14.70 8.67
CA ASP A 337 7.31 -14.09 9.88
C ASP A 337 8.54 -13.19 9.65
N ALA A 338 9.77 -13.67 9.78
CA ALA A 338 10.97 -12.83 9.69
C ALA A 338 11.92 -13.32 8.61
N GLY A 339 12.59 -12.40 7.92
CA GLY A 339 13.54 -12.78 6.90
C GLY A 339 13.87 -11.70 5.89
N LEU A 340 14.16 -12.12 4.68
CA LEU A 340 14.57 -11.22 3.61
C LEU A 340 14.09 -11.70 2.25
N GLY A 341 13.85 -10.73 1.36
CA GLY A 341 13.49 -10.98 -0.03
C GLY A 341 14.20 -10.03 -0.99
N ILE A 342 14.30 -10.48 -2.21
CA ILE A 342 14.83 -9.72 -3.33
C ILE A 342 13.94 -9.93 -4.55
N THR A 343 13.61 -8.83 -5.22
CA THR A 343 12.93 -8.84 -6.51
C THR A 343 13.82 -8.19 -7.55
N HIS A 344 14.04 -8.89 -8.66
CA HIS A 344 14.84 -8.43 -9.80
C HIS A 344 13.98 -8.30 -11.05
N ARG A 345 14.03 -7.14 -11.72
CA ARG A 345 13.36 -6.87 -12.99
C ARG A 345 14.38 -6.68 -14.11
N PRO A 346 14.87 -7.79 -14.73
CA PRO A 346 15.86 -7.70 -15.81
C PRO A 346 15.34 -6.93 -17.01
N VAL A 347 14.06 -7.07 -17.31
CA VAL A 347 13.30 -6.33 -18.32
C VAL A 347 11.89 -6.04 -17.80
N LYS A 348 11.19 -5.03 -18.36
CA LYS A 348 9.86 -4.59 -17.91
C LYS A 348 8.76 -5.68 -17.85
N ARG A 349 8.98 -6.83 -18.49
CA ARG A 349 8.00 -7.92 -18.61
C ARG A 349 8.36 -9.17 -17.84
N ILE A 350 9.47 -9.18 -17.14
CA ILE A 350 9.94 -10.32 -16.36
C ILE A 350 10.33 -9.81 -14.98
N GLU A 351 9.75 -10.43 -13.98
CA GLU A 351 10.07 -10.23 -12.58
C GLU A 351 10.54 -11.57 -11.99
N ILE A 352 11.61 -11.56 -11.25
CA ILE A 352 12.18 -12.71 -10.55
C ILE A 352 12.30 -12.35 -9.09
N SER A 353 11.56 -13.04 -8.25
CA SER A 353 11.60 -12.86 -6.79
C SER A 353 12.24 -14.07 -6.13
N ALA A 354 12.94 -13.84 -5.04
CA ALA A 354 13.48 -14.89 -4.17
C ALA A 354 13.50 -14.41 -2.71
N GLY A 355 13.25 -15.33 -1.78
CA GLY A 355 13.22 -15.01 -0.37
C GLY A 355 13.56 -16.16 0.54
N TYR A 356 13.86 -15.79 1.79
CA TYR A 356 14.08 -16.71 2.89
C TYR A 356 13.35 -16.15 4.12
N LEU A 357 12.48 -16.96 4.71
CA LEU A 357 11.65 -16.63 5.85
C LEU A 357 11.79 -17.70 6.92
N ALA A 358 11.79 -17.32 8.20
CA ALA A 358 11.91 -18.21 9.35
C ALA A 358 10.94 -17.83 10.46
N SER A 359 10.37 -18.82 11.14
CA SER A 359 9.45 -18.62 12.28
C SER A 359 9.56 -19.78 13.28
N PRO A 360 9.72 -19.51 14.60
CA PRO A 360 9.98 -18.21 15.20
C PRO A 360 11.46 -17.82 15.09
N ALA A 361 11.73 -16.71 14.43
CA ALA A 361 13.10 -16.24 14.19
C ALA A 361 13.74 -15.54 15.40
N ASN A 362 12.93 -15.05 16.33
CA ASN A 362 13.33 -14.28 17.52
C ASN A 362 13.63 -15.14 18.75
N GLU A 363 13.48 -16.46 18.67
CA GLU A 363 13.78 -17.39 19.75
C GLU A 363 15.22 -17.92 19.67
N SER A 364 15.93 -17.98 20.82
CA SER A 364 17.31 -18.45 20.91
C SER A 364 17.44 -19.91 21.34
N SER A 365 16.33 -20.61 21.51
CA SER A 365 16.32 -22.03 21.89
C SER A 365 16.77 -22.93 20.73
N SER A 366 17.27 -24.12 21.06
CA SER A 366 17.64 -25.12 20.02
C SER A 366 16.39 -25.51 19.21
N GLY A 367 16.52 -25.56 17.89
CA GLY A 367 15.42 -25.84 16.96
C GLY A 367 14.54 -24.61 16.68
N SER A 368 15.01 -23.42 17.01
CA SER A 368 14.37 -22.12 16.76
C SER A 368 15.37 -21.13 16.14
N GLY A 369 14.92 -19.90 15.89
CA GLY A 369 15.77 -18.85 15.36
C GLY A 369 15.95 -18.91 13.85
N LEU A 370 16.75 -18.00 13.32
CA LEU A 370 16.80 -17.70 11.90
C LEU A 370 17.31 -18.88 11.02
N PHE A 371 18.15 -19.78 11.55
CA PHE A 371 18.80 -20.83 10.75
C PHE A 371 18.71 -22.25 11.34
N ASP A 372 18.24 -22.39 12.58
CA ASP A 372 18.15 -23.69 13.28
C ASP A 372 16.68 -24.14 13.46
N GLY A 373 15.73 -23.23 13.21
CA GLY A 373 14.29 -23.43 13.34
C GLY A 373 13.57 -23.71 12.01
N PRO A 374 12.24 -23.70 12.05
CA PRO A 374 11.40 -23.74 10.87
C PRO A 374 11.76 -22.61 9.87
N TYR A 375 11.79 -22.93 8.58
CA TYR A 375 12.08 -21.94 7.54
C TYR A 375 11.43 -22.30 6.22
N SER A 376 11.31 -21.30 5.36
CA SER A 376 10.94 -21.44 3.96
C SER A 376 11.88 -20.64 3.06
N ALA A 377 12.27 -21.24 1.94
CA ALA A 377 12.98 -20.57 0.85
C ALA A 377 12.10 -20.59 -0.40
N LEU A 378 11.85 -19.42 -0.97
CA LEU A 378 10.95 -19.29 -2.11
C LEU A 378 11.61 -18.62 -3.30
N GLY A 379 11.13 -18.95 -4.50
CA GLY A 379 11.50 -18.30 -5.74
C GLY A 379 10.33 -18.27 -6.71
N GLN A 380 10.14 -17.14 -7.37
CA GLN A 380 9.07 -16.94 -8.35
C GLN A 380 9.59 -16.25 -9.60
N ILE A 381 9.03 -16.62 -10.74
CA ILE A 381 9.19 -15.91 -12.00
C ILE A 381 7.81 -15.49 -12.47
N THR A 382 7.61 -14.19 -12.63
CA THR A 382 6.40 -13.61 -13.22
C THR A 382 6.72 -13.04 -14.59
N VAL A 383 5.91 -13.38 -15.58
CA VAL A 383 6.04 -12.92 -16.96
C VAL A 383 4.75 -12.24 -17.38
N THR A 384 4.86 -11.04 -17.96
CA THR A 384 3.76 -10.27 -18.55
C THR A 384 3.92 -10.21 -20.07
N PRO A 385 3.52 -11.27 -20.84
CA PRO A 385 3.70 -11.30 -22.30
C PRO A 385 2.98 -10.13 -22.99
N PHE A 386 1.79 -9.79 -22.49
CA PHE A 386 0.96 -8.67 -22.91
C PHE A 386 0.50 -7.89 -21.67
N PRO A 387 0.16 -6.59 -21.76
CA PRO A 387 -0.31 -5.81 -20.62
C PRO A 387 -1.52 -6.40 -19.88
N SER A 388 -2.32 -7.20 -20.58
CA SER A 388 -3.52 -7.84 -20.04
C SER A 388 -3.29 -9.27 -19.52
N LEU A 389 -2.11 -9.88 -19.67
CA LEU A 389 -1.84 -11.27 -19.30
C LEU A 389 -0.61 -11.36 -18.41
N ASN A 390 -0.80 -11.91 -17.22
CA ASN A 390 0.28 -12.27 -16.30
C ASN A 390 0.29 -13.78 -16.08
N LEU A 391 1.48 -14.32 -16.01
CA LEU A 391 1.77 -15.73 -15.73
C LEU A 391 2.84 -15.79 -14.65
N SER A 392 2.67 -16.59 -13.62
CA SER A 392 3.71 -16.83 -12.63
C SER A 392 4.00 -18.33 -12.43
N ALA A 393 5.22 -18.63 -12.06
CA ALA A 393 5.67 -19.93 -11.61
C ALA A 393 6.45 -19.77 -10.32
N THR A 394 5.99 -20.46 -9.27
CA THR A 394 6.50 -20.33 -7.89
C THR A 394 7.00 -21.67 -7.39
N TYR A 395 8.11 -21.64 -6.70
CA TYR A 395 8.68 -22.79 -5.97
C TYR A 395 8.94 -22.38 -4.52
N VAL A 396 8.50 -23.23 -3.59
CA VAL A 396 8.75 -23.05 -2.15
C VAL A 396 9.34 -24.34 -1.59
N HIS A 397 10.44 -24.22 -0.88
CA HIS A 397 11.04 -25.26 -0.08
C HIS A 397 10.91 -24.92 1.39
N SER A 398 10.28 -25.78 2.19
CA SER A 398 10.02 -25.50 3.60
C SER A 398 10.47 -26.65 4.51
N TYR A 399 10.95 -26.27 5.68
CA TYR A 399 11.21 -27.16 6.81
C TYR A 399 10.29 -26.74 7.97
N ASN A 400 9.43 -27.64 8.42
CA ASN A 400 8.45 -27.42 9.47
C ASN A 400 7.49 -26.20 9.25
N GLN A 401 7.30 -25.80 8.00
CA GLN A 401 6.36 -24.75 7.57
C GLN A 401 5.67 -25.24 6.29
N ASN A 402 4.65 -26.08 6.42
CA ASN A 402 3.94 -26.62 5.25
C ASN A 402 2.42 -26.64 5.40
N ASP A 403 1.88 -26.45 6.59
CA ASP A 403 0.43 -26.39 6.80
C ASP A 403 -0.09 -25.05 6.29
N THR A 404 -1.17 -25.10 5.52
CA THR A 404 -1.70 -23.93 4.80
C THR A 404 -2.94 -23.34 5.46
N GLU A 405 -3.41 -23.98 6.53
CA GLU A 405 -4.63 -23.61 7.27
C GLU A 405 -5.87 -23.48 6.37
N THR A 406 -5.81 -24.21 5.24
CA THR A 406 -6.93 -24.39 4.31
C THR A 406 -6.89 -25.82 3.78
N GLY A 407 -8.03 -26.31 3.25
CA GLY A 407 -8.11 -27.65 2.72
C GLY A 407 -8.42 -28.72 3.76
N THR A 408 -8.08 -29.98 3.44
CA THR A 408 -8.36 -31.13 4.31
C THR A 408 -7.42 -31.17 5.52
N ASN A 409 -7.85 -31.81 6.60
CA ASN A 409 -6.99 -32.01 7.77
C ASN A 409 -5.73 -32.82 7.43
N ARG A 410 -5.84 -33.79 6.50
CA ARG A 410 -4.69 -34.57 6.03
C ARG A 410 -3.67 -33.76 5.26
N ALA A 411 -4.11 -32.70 4.57
CA ALA A 411 -3.21 -31.77 3.87
C ALA A 411 -2.43 -30.86 4.84
N ASN A 412 -2.88 -30.73 6.08
CA ASN A 412 -2.25 -29.98 7.17
C ASN A 412 -1.64 -30.98 8.18
N LEU A 413 -0.62 -31.74 7.73
CA LEU A 413 -0.08 -32.90 8.42
C LEU A 413 0.46 -32.61 9.83
N ARG A 414 1.08 -31.43 10.04
CA ARG A 414 1.64 -31.05 11.35
C ARG A 414 0.52 -30.79 12.36
N SER A 415 -0.47 -29.99 11.99
CA SER A 415 -1.65 -29.71 12.80
C SER A 415 -2.44 -31.00 13.09
N LEU A 416 -2.63 -31.85 12.09
CA LEU A 416 -3.28 -33.13 12.26
C LEU A 416 -2.56 -34.03 13.28
N THR A 417 -1.22 -34.13 13.21
CA THR A 417 -0.45 -34.94 14.16
C THR A 417 -0.41 -34.34 15.56
N ALA A 418 -0.44 -33.01 15.68
CA ALA A 418 -0.60 -32.32 16.96
C ALA A 418 -1.94 -32.67 17.61
N GLU A 419 -3.04 -32.69 16.84
CA GLU A 419 -4.37 -33.07 17.30
C GLU A 419 -4.45 -34.55 17.71
N LEU A 420 -3.94 -35.46 16.86
CA LEU A 420 -4.05 -36.90 17.09
C LEU A 420 -3.09 -37.44 18.16
N PHE A 421 -1.89 -36.89 18.27
CA PHE A 421 -0.79 -37.45 19.06
C PHE A 421 -0.19 -36.45 20.07
N GLY A 422 -0.71 -35.21 20.14
CA GLY A 422 -0.24 -34.17 21.06
C GLY A 422 1.13 -33.61 20.70
N GLN A 423 1.65 -33.86 19.50
CA GLN A 423 2.93 -33.34 19.01
C GLN A 423 2.94 -33.23 17.47
N GLU A 424 3.49 -32.17 16.99
CA GLU A 424 3.67 -31.95 15.55
C GLU A 424 4.78 -32.85 14.98
N VAL A 425 4.52 -33.49 13.85
CA VAL A 425 5.55 -34.21 13.13
C VAL A 425 6.47 -33.24 12.39
N PRO A 426 7.80 -33.36 12.54
CA PRO A 426 8.70 -32.56 11.72
C PRO A 426 8.62 -32.99 10.25
N THR A 427 8.59 -32.02 9.37
CA THR A 427 8.37 -32.21 7.93
C THR A 427 9.35 -31.44 7.08
N ILE A 428 9.51 -31.89 5.85
CA ILE A 428 10.15 -31.12 4.77
C ILE A 428 9.22 -31.13 3.55
N SER A 429 9.07 -29.99 2.89
CA SER A 429 8.20 -29.89 1.73
C SER A 429 8.85 -29.20 0.54
N ASN A 430 8.38 -29.56 -0.65
CA ASN A 430 8.68 -28.88 -1.91
C ASN A 430 7.34 -28.61 -2.60
N SER A 431 7.02 -27.34 -2.74
CA SER A 431 5.75 -26.87 -3.31
C SER A 431 6.00 -26.14 -4.63
N TYR A 432 5.16 -26.41 -5.59
CA TYR A 432 5.22 -25.87 -6.95
C TYR A 432 3.87 -25.23 -7.28
N GLY A 433 3.86 -23.99 -7.76
CA GLY A 433 2.68 -23.26 -8.17
C GLY A 433 2.79 -22.71 -9.57
N LEU A 434 1.67 -22.71 -10.27
CA LEU A 434 1.50 -21.98 -11.53
C LEU A 434 0.26 -21.12 -11.40
N GLU A 435 0.34 -19.87 -11.83
CA GLU A 435 -0.77 -18.94 -11.80
C GLU A 435 -0.94 -18.23 -13.13
N LEU A 436 -2.18 -17.84 -13.41
CA LEU A 436 -2.57 -17.06 -14.58
C LEU A 436 -3.56 -15.98 -14.16
N SER A 437 -3.39 -14.77 -14.70
CA SER A 437 -4.37 -13.69 -14.63
C SER A 437 -4.48 -13.00 -15.98
N TRP A 438 -5.68 -12.98 -16.55
CA TRP A 438 -5.96 -12.41 -17.86
C TRP A 438 -7.13 -11.45 -17.84
N ALA A 439 -6.84 -10.16 -17.98
CA ALA A 439 -7.84 -9.12 -18.20
C ALA A 439 -8.35 -9.21 -19.65
N ILE A 440 -9.50 -9.85 -19.86
CA ILE A 440 -10.16 -9.95 -21.18
C ILE A 440 -10.66 -8.58 -21.60
N SER A 441 -11.11 -7.78 -20.64
CA SER A 441 -11.50 -6.39 -20.78
C SER A 441 -11.34 -5.67 -19.45
N ASP A 442 -11.53 -4.35 -19.43
CA ASP A 442 -11.49 -3.55 -18.19
C ASP A 442 -12.54 -4.00 -17.15
N ARG A 443 -13.55 -4.77 -17.56
CA ARG A 443 -14.65 -5.25 -16.71
C ARG A 443 -14.71 -6.75 -16.54
N LEU A 444 -13.71 -7.48 -17.04
CA LEU A 444 -13.72 -8.94 -16.96
C LEU A 444 -12.31 -9.46 -16.89
N VAL A 445 -11.97 -10.06 -15.76
CA VAL A 445 -10.69 -10.74 -15.55
C VAL A 445 -10.97 -12.20 -15.22
N ILE A 446 -10.28 -13.10 -15.90
CA ILE A 446 -10.24 -14.52 -15.57
C ILE A 446 -8.87 -14.84 -15.01
N GLY A 447 -8.82 -15.70 -14.01
CA GLY A 447 -7.58 -16.11 -13.38
C GLY A 447 -7.66 -17.55 -12.88
N GLY A 448 -6.62 -17.95 -12.21
CA GLY A 448 -6.58 -19.23 -11.54
C GLY A 448 -5.16 -19.71 -11.27
N TRP A 449 -5.09 -20.78 -10.53
CA TRP A 449 -3.82 -21.43 -10.17
C TRP A 449 -3.95 -22.93 -10.08
N GLY A 450 -2.77 -23.59 -10.07
CA GLY A 450 -2.61 -24.97 -9.69
C GLY A 450 -1.40 -25.10 -8.78
N GLY A 451 -1.52 -25.86 -7.70
CA GLY A 451 -0.48 -26.11 -6.71
C GLY A 451 -0.26 -27.60 -6.49
N LEU A 452 1.00 -27.97 -6.31
CA LEU A 452 1.42 -29.31 -5.89
C LEU A 452 2.46 -29.17 -4.79
N SER A 453 2.19 -29.71 -3.62
CA SER A 453 3.13 -29.82 -2.52
C SER A 453 3.48 -31.28 -2.25
N LYS A 454 4.79 -31.58 -2.21
CA LYS A 454 5.31 -32.86 -1.83
C LYS A 454 5.89 -32.75 -0.42
N VAL A 455 5.20 -33.34 0.56
CA VAL A 455 5.52 -33.28 1.99
C VAL A 455 6.05 -34.62 2.44
N SER A 456 7.19 -34.64 3.13
CA SER A 456 7.78 -35.83 3.74
C SER A 456 7.91 -35.62 5.24
N ASN A 457 7.45 -36.56 6.04
CA ASN A 457 7.69 -36.54 7.47
C ASN A 457 9.11 -37.02 7.80
N LEU A 458 9.73 -36.38 8.79
CA LEU A 458 11.11 -36.63 9.21
C LEU A 458 11.21 -37.46 10.49
N SER A 459 10.07 -37.79 11.10
CA SER A 459 9.96 -38.56 12.33
C SER A 459 8.77 -39.51 12.27
N THR A 460 8.84 -40.62 12.98
CA THR A 460 7.74 -41.55 13.14
C THR A 460 6.95 -41.31 14.43
N LEU A 461 7.24 -40.25 15.17
CA LEU A 461 6.60 -39.95 16.46
C LEU A 461 6.55 -41.17 17.40
N ASN A 462 7.71 -41.81 17.57
CA ASN A 462 7.84 -43.08 18.33
C ASN A 462 6.99 -44.23 17.80
N GLN A 463 6.91 -44.39 16.48
CA GLN A 463 6.13 -45.43 15.77
C GLN A 463 4.61 -45.19 15.79
N GLN A 464 4.15 -43.98 16.04
CA GLN A 464 2.74 -43.60 15.92
C GLN A 464 2.33 -43.42 14.45
N ILE A 465 3.28 -43.01 13.58
CA ILE A 465 3.12 -42.92 12.14
C ILE A 465 4.32 -43.55 11.46
N ASP A 466 4.17 -43.99 10.20
CA ASP A 466 5.28 -44.47 9.41
C ASP A 466 5.99 -43.33 8.66
N SER A 467 7.26 -43.57 8.29
CA SER A 467 7.97 -42.63 7.43
C SER A 467 7.44 -42.71 6.00
N GLY A 468 7.12 -41.58 5.42
CA GLY A 468 6.58 -41.54 4.06
C GLY A 468 6.49 -40.16 3.47
N THR A 469 5.72 -40.04 2.42
CA THR A 469 5.53 -38.82 1.64
C THR A 469 4.07 -38.69 1.23
N GLN A 470 3.57 -37.48 1.29
CA GLN A 470 2.25 -37.09 0.79
C GLN A 470 2.39 -36.15 -0.41
N ASN A 471 1.54 -36.36 -1.43
CA ASN A 471 1.35 -35.40 -2.52
C ASN A 471 0.02 -34.66 -2.31
N ILE A 472 0.10 -33.34 -2.13
CA ILE A 472 -1.03 -32.47 -1.86
C ILE A 472 -1.26 -31.62 -3.09
N TRP A 473 -2.48 -31.64 -3.65
CA TRP A 473 -2.87 -30.87 -4.81
C TRP A 473 -3.95 -29.86 -4.46
N ASN A 474 -3.89 -28.70 -5.11
CA ASN A 474 -4.95 -27.72 -5.13
C ASN A 474 -5.06 -27.07 -6.52
N TRP A 475 -6.21 -26.51 -6.85
CA TRP A 475 -6.38 -25.69 -8.04
C TRP A 475 -7.61 -24.81 -7.90
N ALA A 476 -7.59 -23.62 -8.53
CA ALA A 476 -8.75 -22.76 -8.67
C ALA A 476 -8.82 -22.10 -10.03
N ALA A 477 -10.03 -21.83 -10.47
CA ALA A 477 -10.36 -20.90 -11.55
C ALA A 477 -11.16 -19.74 -10.97
N THR A 478 -10.77 -18.51 -11.32
CA THR A 478 -11.36 -17.29 -10.78
C THR A 478 -11.96 -16.43 -11.88
N LEU A 479 -13.05 -15.77 -11.56
CA LEU A 479 -13.71 -14.78 -12.40
C LEU A 479 -13.91 -13.51 -11.57
N ALA A 480 -13.39 -12.39 -12.04
CA ALA A 480 -13.58 -11.08 -11.43
C ALA A 480 -14.30 -10.14 -12.41
N ILE A 481 -15.27 -9.40 -11.91
CA ILE A 481 -16.03 -8.39 -12.64
C ILE A 481 -15.90 -7.07 -11.88
N PRO A 482 -14.82 -6.29 -12.16
CA PRO A 482 -14.64 -4.97 -11.57
C PRO A 482 -15.76 -4.02 -12.00
N ASP A 483 -16.05 -3.03 -11.15
CA ASP A 483 -17.01 -1.95 -11.37
C ASP A 483 -18.43 -2.42 -11.72
N LEU A 484 -18.82 -3.62 -11.25
CA LEU A 484 -20.16 -4.13 -11.48
C LEU A 484 -21.20 -3.27 -10.75
N GLY A 485 -22.00 -2.56 -11.51
CA GLY A 485 -23.09 -1.69 -11.02
C GLY A 485 -22.62 -0.34 -10.47
N LYS A 486 -21.47 -0.24 -9.85
CA LYS A 486 -20.89 1.00 -9.33
C LYS A 486 -19.37 0.93 -9.40
N GLU A 487 -18.73 2.05 -9.71
CA GLU A 487 -17.27 2.21 -9.69
C GLU A 487 -16.69 1.82 -8.31
N GLY A 488 -15.61 1.05 -8.31
CA GLY A 488 -14.97 0.49 -7.12
C GLY A 488 -15.63 -0.78 -6.57
N SER A 489 -16.79 -1.20 -7.08
CA SER A 489 -17.42 -2.48 -6.71
C SER A 489 -16.77 -3.65 -7.45
N LEU A 490 -16.81 -4.85 -6.85
CA LEU A 490 -16.20 -6.05 -7.41
C LEU A 490 -17.11 -7.26 -7.18
N ALA A 491 -17.48 -7.95 -8.25
CA ALA A 491 -18.05 -9.29 -8.13
C ALA A 491 -16.99 -10.34 -8.41
N GLY A 492 -16.99 -11.42 -7.63
CA GLY A 492 -16.04 -12.52 -7.77
C GLY A 492 -16.72 -13.88 -7.70
N ILE A 493 -16.18 -14.82 -8.46
CA ILE A 493 -16.51 -16.24 -8.39
C ILE A 493 -15.21 -17.02 -8.36
N VAL A 494 -15.11 -17.97 -7.44
CA VAL A 494 -14.01 -18.93 -7.34
C VAL A 494 -14.57 -20.34 -7.45
N VAL A 495 -13.96 -21.17 -8.27
CA VAL A 495 -14.28 -22.60 -8.40
C VAL A 495 -12.98 -23.37 -8.33
N GLY A 496 -12.86 -24.34 -7.43
CA GLY A 496 -11.62 -25.10 -7.30
C GLY A 496 -11.71 -26.28 -6.37
N SER A 497 -10.56 -26.85 -6.08
CA SER A 497 -10.35 -27.83 -5.02
C SER A 497 -9.28 -27.33 -4.10
N GLU A 498 -9.67 -27.14 -2.84
CA GLU A 498 -8.73 -26.80 -1.78
C GLU A 498 -7.65 -27.87 -1.63
N PRO A 499 -6.54 -27.60 -0.92
CA PRO A 499 -5.48 -28.57 -0.68
C PRO A 499 -6.02 -29.90 -0.16
N LYS A 500 -5.66 -30.97 -0.83
CA LYS A 500 -6.00 -32.34 -0.43
C LYS A 500 -4.88 -33.30 -0.76
N VAL A 501 -4.78 -34.37 0.03
CA VAL A 501 -3.84 -35.46 -0.20
C VAL A 501 -4.36 -36.37 -1.30
N THR A 502 -3.65 -36.44 -2.41
CA THR A 502 -3.99 -37.27 -3.57
C THR A 502 -3.20 -38.59 -3.65
N ASN A 503 -2.12 -38.65 -2.88
CA ASN A 503 -1.33 -39.86 -2.70
C ASN A 503 -0.57 -39.78 -1.38
N SER A 504 -0.58 -40.85 -0.60
CA SER A 504 0.17 -40.96 0.64
C SER A 504 0.90 -42.32 0.68
N THR A 505 2.14 -42.32 1.15
CA THR A 505 2.89 -43.51 1.50
C THR A 505 3.09 -43.66 3.00
N ILE A 506 2.43 -42.85 3.80
CA ILE A 506 2.42 -42.90 5.25
C ILE A 506 1.28 -43.86 5.65
N ASP A 507 1.60 -45.04 6.16
CA ASP A 507 0.59 -45.98 6.63
C ASP A 507 -0.22 -45.37 7.76
N ASN A 508 -1.52 -45.60 7.79
CA ASN A 508 -2.55 -44.99 8.66
C ASN A 508 -2.89 -43.52 8.43
N LEU A 509 -2.23 -42.85 7.45
CA LEU A 509 -2.60 -41.53 6.95
C LEU A 509 -2.80 -41.59 5.42
N GLU A 510 -3.87 -42.27 5.04
CA GLU A 510 -4.21 -42.54 3.63
C GLU A 510 -4.58 -41.25 2.90
N GLU A 511 -4.69 -41.35 1.58
CA GLU A 511 -5.18 -40.26 0.73
C GLU A 511 -6.62 -39.85 1.05
N ASP A 512 -7.01 -38.65 0.67
CA ASP A 512 -8.39 -38.17 0.81
C ASP A 512 -9.29 -38.89 -0.20
N SER A 513 -10.25 -39.66 0.29
CA SER A 513 -11.13 -40.52 -0.53
C SER A 513 -12.13 -39.73 -1.37
N GLU A 514 -12.54 -38.53 -0.89
CA GLU A 514 -13.60 -37.74 -1.51
C GLU A 514 -13.02 -36.61 -2.39
N GLN A 515 -13.74 -36.27 -3.44
CA GLN A 515 -13.45 -35.10 -4.27
C GLN A 515 -14.32 -33.93 -3.80
N SER A 516 -13.74 -33.07 -3.00
CA SER A 516 -14.35 -31.83 -2.56
C SER A 516 -14.20 -30.76 -3.63
N LEU A 517 -15.28 -30.07 -3.94
CA LEU A 517 -15.30 -28.91 -4.81
C LEU A 517 -15.69 -27.68 -4.01
N HIS A 518 -14.83 -26.66 -4.07
CA HIS A 518 -15.06 -25.34 -3.51
C HIS A 518 -15.71 -24.43 -4.55
N LEU A 519 -16.84 -23.83 -4.20
CA LEU A 519 -17.51 -22.80 -4.97
C LEU A 519 -17.71 -21.58 -4.08
N GLU A 520 -17.15 -20.45 -4.47
CA GLU A 520 -17.32 -19.20 -3.77
C GLU A 520 -17.93 -18.17 -4.71
N ALA A 521 -18.85 -17.34 -4.20
CA ALA A 521 -19.38 -16.19 -4.90
C ALA A 521 -19.57 -15.03 -3.91
N PHE A 522 -19.12 -13.84 -4.30
CA PHE A 522 -19.27 -12.64 -3.50
C PHE A 522 -19.54 -11.42 -4.36
N TYR A 523 -20.08 -10.38 -3.72
CA TYR A 523 -20.24 -9.06 -4.33
C TYR A 523 -19.82 -7.98 -3.34
N GLN A 524 -18.67 -7.37 -3.59
CA GLN A 524 -18.18 -6.22 -2.85
C GLN A 524 -18.85 -4.95 -3.41
N TYR A 525 -19.77 -4.39 -2.65
CA TYR A 525 -20.40 -3.11 -2.98
C TYR A 525 -19.65 -1.96 -2.33
N GLN A 526 -19.08 -1.08 -3.15
CA GLN A 526 -18.39 0.12 -2.68
C GLN A 526 -19.43 1.20 -2.33
N VAL A 527 -19.67 1.41 -1.04
CA VAL A 527 -20.61 2.43 -0.55
C VAL A 527 -20.07 3.84 -0.82
N ASN A 528 -18.81 4.06 -0.48
CA ASN A 528 -18.01 5.25 -0.77
C ASN A 528 -16.51 4.87 -0.73
N ASP A 529 -15.60 5.84 -0.85
CA ASP A 529 -14.14 5.59 -0.92
C ASP A 529 -13.59 4.85 0.32
N ASN A 530 -14.29 4.91 1.44
CA ASN A 530 -13.86 4.39 2.74
C ASN A 530 -14.67 3.18 3.23
N ILE A 531 -15.79 2.83 2.59
CA ILE A 531 -16.71 1.81 3.11
C ILE A 531 -17.08 0.86 1.98
N ALA A 532 -16.84 -0.43 2.19
CA ALA A 532 -17.31 -1.51 1.33
C ALA A 532 -18.13 -2.53 2.15
N ILE A 533 -19.18 -3.09 1.53
CA ILE A 533 -19.99 -4.17 2.11
C ILE A 533 -19.95 -5.35 1.16
N THR A 534 -19.52 -6.50 1.66
CA THR A 534 -19.30 -7.72 0.86
C THR A 534 -20.13 -8.88 1.39
N PRO A 535 -21.37 -9.08 0.96
CA PRO A 535 -22.04 -10.37 1.11
C PRO A 535 -21.38 -11.43 0.25
N GLY A 536 -21.29 -12.66 0.76
CA GLY A 536 -20.76 -13.77 0.02
C GLY A 536 -21.16 -15.13 0.59
N VAL A 537 -20.92 -16.15 -0.20
CA VAL A 537 -21.22 -17.55 0.14
C VAL A 537 -20.09 -18.45 -0.33
N VAL A 538 -19.68 -19.36 0.52
CA VAL A 538 -18.79 -20.48 0.22
C VAL A 538 -19.61 -21.77 0.29
N TRP A 539 -19.53 -22.59 -0.75
CA TRP A 539 -20.16 -23.90 -0.80
C TRP A 539 -19.10 -24.95 -1.14
N ILE A 540 -18.94 -25.92 -0.23
CA ILE A 540 -18.00 -27.03 -0.40
C ILE A 540 -18.79 -28.31 -0.43
N THR A 541 -18.63 -29.06 -1.53
CA THR A 541 -19.25 -30.36 -1.68
C THR A 541 -18.39 -31.41 -1.00
N LYS A 542 -19.00 -32.36 -0.29
CA LYS A 542 -18.30 -33.46 0.37
C LYS A 542 -17.06 -33.01 1.16
N PRO A 543 -17.23 -32.11 2.13
CA PRO A 543 -16.11 -31.61 2.92
C PRO A 543 -15.49 -32.72 3.78
N ASP A 544 -14.18 -32.59 4.07
CA ASP A 544 -13.47 -33.49 5.00
C ASP A 544 -13.86 -33.16 6.46
N ILE A 545 -15.02 -33.61 6.83
CA ILE A 545 -15.58 -33.37 8.18
C ILE A 545 -15.81 -34.72 8.87
N ASN A 546 -15.39 -34.84 10.12
CA ASN A 546 -15.62 -36.03 10.93
C ASN A 546 -17.10 -36.31 11.30
N THR A 547 -18.05 -35.69 10.59
CA THR A 547 -19.48 -35.83 10.83
C THR A 547 -20.12 -36.60 9.67
N PRO A 548 -20.60 -37.81 9.86
CA PRO A 548 -21.03 -38.71 8.76
C PRO A 548 -22.26 -38.25 7.98
N ASP A 549 -22.96 -37.21 8.43
CA ASP A 549 -24.27 -36.80 7.91
C ASP A 549 -24.24 -35.45 7.13
N LEU A 550 -23.06 -34.90 6.81
CA LEU A 550 -22.98 -33.64 6.10
C LEU A 550 -22.48 -33.86 4.65
N ASP A 551 -23.39 -33.86 3.71
CA ASP A 551 -23.06 -34.02 2.28
C ASP A 551 -22.40 -32.74 1.71
N ASP A 552 -22.80 -31.56 2.20
CA ASP A 552 -22.34 -30.25 1.72
C ASP A 552 -22.14 -29.26 2.88
N LEU A 553 -21.08 -28.46 2.81
CA LEU A 553 -20.83 -27.33 3.70
C LEU A 553 -21.19 -26.03 2.97
N VAL A 554 -22.06 -25.22 3.57
CA VAL A 554 -22.40 -23.88 3.08
C VAL A 554 -22.16 -22.87 4.17
N ILE A 555 -21.29 -21.87 3.89
CA ILE A 555 -20.98 -20.76 4.79
C ILE A 555 -21.49 -19.49 4.12
N GLY A 556 -22.34 -18.75 4.82
CA GLY A 556 -22.77 -17.41 4.41
C GLY A 556 -22.09 -16.35 5.27
N THR A 557 -21.63 -15.27 4.65
CA THR A 557 -20.96 -14.18 5.38
C THR A 557 -21.31 -12.81 4.81
N ILE A 558 -21.21 -11.80 5.66
CA ILE A 558 -21.25 -10.38 5.29
C ILE A 558 -20.05 -9.72 5.95
N ARG A 559 -19.14 -9.21 5.14
CA ARG A 559 -17.99 -8.43 5.57
C ARG A 559 -18.25 -6.95 5.29
N THR A 560 -18.08 -6.09 6.30
CA THR A 560 -18.05 -4.63 6.13
C THR A 560 -16.63 -4.16 6.42
N THR A 561 -15.99 -3.58 5.41
CA THR A 561 -14.63 -3.03 5.50
C THR A 561 -14.70 -1.52 5.56
N LEU A 562 -14.03 -0.93 6.55
CA LEU A 562 -13.89 0.50 6.79
C LEU A 562 -12.39 0.84 6.64
N SER A 563 -12.04 1.67 5.65
CA SER A 563 -10.66 2.11 5.41
C SER A 563 -10.52 3.62 5.71
N PHE A 564 -9.49 4.04 6.40
CA PHE A 564 -9.30 5.44 6.83
C PHE A 564 -7.83 5.85 6.94
#